data_13162b7d0ba9e3604d9839549c4600de
#
_entry.id   13162b7d0ba9e3604d9839549c4600de
#
_cell.length_a   1.000
_cell.length_b   1.000
_cell.length_c   1.000
_cell.angle_alpha   90.00
_cell.angle_beta   90.00
_cell.angle_gamma   90.00
#
_symmetry.space_group_name_H-M   'P 1'
#
loop_
_entity.id
_entity.type
_entity.pdbx_description
1 polymer ?
#
loop_
_entity_poly.entity_id
_entity_poly.type
_entity_poly.pdbx_seq_one_letter_code
_entity_poly.pdbx_strand_id
1 'polypeptide(L)'
;TEEDLPIMSLFKNRTVVGVICILLSLVICFGMTPLFNRSVSQKEQIIRVTQPILAGEEITADMVQTVEVGGYNLPGNVVYKAEDVVGKYANTDLYKGDYILESKLSDTPMLKNAYLSKLNGENRAISVSIKSFAAGLSGKLEAGDIVTLIASDVGEKRETLVLPELQYVEIIATTASSGTDNDVQADVEDGEEQELASTITVLATPEQARLLAELEQTGKLHAALVFRGDSTQAEKFLDEQQKVLEELYTEELE
;
A
#
# COMPACT_ATOMS: atom_id res chain seq x y z
N THR A 1 -25.92 69.20 22.02
CA THR A 1 -24.47 69.47 22.01
C THR A 1 -23.74 68.20 21.92
N GLU A 2 -23.41 67.79 20.68
CA GLU A 2 -22.55 66.66 20.39
C GLU A 2 -21.13 67.10 20.81
N GLU A 3 -20.60 66.50 21.84
CA GLU A 3 -19.17 66.50 22.15
C GLU A 3 -18.46 65.66 21.06
N ASP A 4 -17.94 66.38 20.06
CA ASP A 4 -16.99 65.73 19.09
C ASP A 4 -15.82 65.19 19.88
N LEU A 5 -15.71 63.87 19.94
CA LEU A 5 -14.60 63.16 20.57
C LEU A 5 -13.28 63.70 20.03
N PRO A 6 -12.30 64.09 20.90
CA PRO A 6 -11.06 64.74 20.52
C PRO A 6 -10.24 63.97 19.49
N ILE A 7 -10.54 62.70 19.32
CA ILE A 7 -9.91 61.78 18.36
C ILE A 7 -10.26 62.16 16.90
N MET A 8 -11.50 62.61 16.62
CA MET A 8 -11.92 62.97 15.27
C MET A 8 -11.24 64.23 14.74
N SER A 9 -10.85 65.21 15.61
CA SER A 9 -10.12 66.40 15.23
C SER A 9 -8.66 66.13 14.84
N LEU A 10 -8.05 65.06 15.39
CA LEU A 10 -6.70 64.65 15.06
C LEU A 10 -6.59 64.12 13.61
N PHE A 11 -7.63 63.47 13.09
CA PHE A 11 -7.65 62.97 11.71
C PHE A 11 -7.91 64.01 10.63
N LYS A 12 -8.31 65.22 11.02
CA LYS A 12 -8.46 66.40 10.10
C LYS A 12 -7.13 67.06 9.74
N ASN A 13 -6.09 66.82 10.54
CA ASN A 13 -4.79 67.47 10.32
C ASN A 13 -3.89 66.50 9.47
N ARG A 14 -3.59 66.90 8.24
CA ARG A 14 -2.78 66.13 7.28
C ARG A 14 -1.41 65.73 7.85
N THR A 15 -0.80 66.60 8.66
CA THR A 15 0.51 66.32 9.28
C THR A 15 0.40 65.26 10.35
N VAL A 16 -0.65 65.21 11.16
CA VAL A 16 -0.89 64.27 12.21
C VAL A 16 -1.18 62.91 11.60
N VAL A 17 -1.98 62.79 10.53
CA VAL A 17 -2.23 61.57 9.78
C VAL A 17 -0.93 61.01 9.19
N GLY A 18 -0.07 61.87 8.63
CA GLY A 18 1.23 61.47 8.11
C GLY A 18 2.14 60.88 9.18
N VAL A 19 2.20 61.51 10.38
CA VAL A 19 2.99 60.99 11.52
C VAL A 19 2.43 59.64 12.00
N ILE A 20 1.10 59.50 12.10
CA ILE A 20 0.46 58.22 12.48
C ILE A 20 0.79 57.13 11.46
N CYS A 21 0.73 57.39 10.16
CA CYS A 21 1.09 56.44 9.12
C CYS A 21 2.57 56.01 9.22
N ILE A 22 3.47 56.92 9.49
CA ILE A 22 4.91 56.62 9.67
C ILE A 22 5.10 55.74 10.92
N LEU A 23 4.47 56.09 12.04
CA LEU A 23 4.55 55.27 13.26
C LEU A 23 3.97 53.88 13.05
N LEU A 24 2.83 53.75 12.36
CA LEU A 24 2.19 52.48 12.05
C LEU A 24 3.07 51.64 11.15
N SER A 25 3.69 52.23 10.14
CA SER A 25 4.63 51.54 9.24
C SER A 25 5.88 51.07 9.99
N LEU A 26 6.41 51.88 10.92
CA LEU A 26 7.52 51.45 11.78
C LEU A 26 7.14 50.25 12.69
N VAL A 27 5.95 50.27 13.28
CA VAL A 27 5.44 49.17 14.10
C VAL A 27 5.29 47.88 13.25
N ILE A 28 4.78 47.99 12.04
CA ILE A 28 4.66 46.84 11.13
C ILE A 28 6.05 46.35 10.72
N CYS A 29 6.94 47.21 10.29
CA CYS A 29 8.28 46.81 9.82
C CYS A 29 9.16 46.22 10.92
N PHE A 30 9.16 46.82 12.11
CA PHE A 30 10.04 46.41 13.20
C PHE A 30 9.39 45.46 14.22
N GLY A 31 8.05 45.42 14.28
CA GLY A 31 7.30 44.57 15.19
C GLY A 31 6.80 43.29 14.53
N MET A 32 5.92 43.43 13.52
CA MET A 32 5.28 42.26 12.89
C MET A 32 6.22 41.45 11.99
N THR A 33 7.07 42.12 11.20
CA THR A 33 7.95 41.44 10.24
C THR A 33 8.93 40.48 10.93
N PRO A 34 9.65 40.84 12.00
CA PRO A 34 10.55 39.91 12.68
C PRO A 34 9.80 38.79 13.42
N LEU A 35 8.58 39.04 13.93
CA LEU A 35 7.74 37.99 14.52
C LEU A 35 7.29 36.95 13.47
N PHE A 36 6.86 37.43 12.31
CA PHE A 36 6.50 36.57 11.19
C PHE A 36 7.70 35.78 10.67
N ASN A 37 8.86 36.42 10.48
CA ASN A 37 10.09 35.73 10.08
C ASN A 37 10.55 34.70 11.10
N ARG A 38 10.40 34.94 12.40
CA ARG A 38 10.73 33.93 13.42
C ARG A 38 9.83 32.69 13.32
N SER A 39 8.54 32.88 13.05
CA SER A 39 7.59 31.77 12.90
C SER A 39 7.84 30.94 11.65
N VAL A 40 8.30 31.56 10.56
CA VAL A 40 8.62 30.86 9.28
C VAL A 40 10.04 30.30 9.27
N SER A 41 10.95 30.82 10.09
CA SER A 41 12.37 30.44 10.15
C SER A 41 12.67 29.43 11.26
N GLN A 42 11.67 28.80 11.85
CA GLN A 42 11.92 27.66 12.74
C GLN A 42 12.57 26.56 11.92
N LYS A 43 13.80 26.25 12.27
CA LYS A 43 14.57 25.19 11.67
C LYS A 43 14.41 23.94 12.54
N GLU A 44 14.15 22.82 11.89
CA GLU A 44 14.02 21.53 12.53
C GLU A 44 15.06 20.57 11.96
N GLN A 45 15.55 19.67 12.79
CA GLN A 45 16.43 18.60 12.35
C GLN A 45 15.57 17.38 12.07
N ILE A 46 15.62 16.88 10.85
CA ILE A 46 14.89 15.67 10.43
C ILE A 46 15.85 14.64 9.87
N ILE A 47 15.40 13.40 9.82
CA ILE A 47 16.16 12.31 9.19
C ILE A 47 15.80 12.22 7.71
N ARG A 48 16.84 12.15 6.88
CA ARG A 48 16.70 12.08 5.42
C ARG A 48 17.52 10.92 4.87
N VAL A 49 16.96 10.25 3.88
CA VAL A 49 17.56 9.11 3.18
C VAL A 49 18.73 9.57 2.30
N THR A 50 19.88 8.86 2.34
CA THR A 50 21.09 9.19 1.57
C THR A 50 21.23 8.34 0.31
N GLN A 51 20.66 7.12 0.30
CA GLN A 51 20.68 6.16 -0.80
C GLN A 51 19.33 5.42 -0.85
N PRO A 52 18.94 4.80 -1.97
CA PRO A 52 17.71 4.03 -2.03
C PRO A 52 17.67 2.92 -0.98
N ILE A 53 16.51 2.71 -0.35
CA ILE A 53 16.22 1.65 0.63
C ILE A 53 14.96 0.95 0.14
N LEU A 54 15.05 -0.36 -0.10
CA LEU A 54 13.91 -1.14 -0.58
C LEU A 54 12.95 -1.50 0.56
N ALA A 55 11.70 -1.74 0.20
CA ALA A 55 10.70 -2.27 1.15
C ALA A 55 11.20 -3.58 1.78
N GLY A 56 11.11 -3.68 3.11
CA GLY A 56 11.61 -4.82 3.87
C GLY A 56 13.11 -4.77 4.24
N GLU A 57 13.86 -3.80 3.74
CA GLU A 57 15.28 -3.64 4.06
C GLU A 57 15.47 -2.99 5.43
N GLU A 58 16.46 -3.48 6.20
CA GLU A 58 16.85 -2.88 7.48
C GLU A 58 17.60 -1.58 7.26
N ILE A 59 17.16 -0.52 7.92
CA ILE A 59 17.73 0.81 7.78
C ILE A 59 18.98 0.91 8.67
N THR A 60 20.11 1.06 8.02
CA THR A 60 21.43 1.22 8.70
C THR A 60 21.80 2.70 8.81
N ALA A 61 22.76 3.00 9.70
CA ALA A 61 23.17 4.37 9.99
C ALA A 61 23.81 5.11 8.79
N ASP A 62 24.37 4.40 7.82
CA ASP A 62 24.95 4.95 6.60
C ASP A 62 23.90 5.31 5.52
N MET A 63 22.71 4.73 5.61
CA MET A 63 21.58 5.00 4.70
C MET A 63 20.82 6.28 5.03
N VAL A 64 21.09 6.89 6.18
CA VAL A 64 20.36 8.06 6.66
C VAL A 64 21.29 9.15 7.16
N GLN A 65 20.82 10.39 7.14
CA GLN A 65 21.54 11.53 7.71
C GLN A 65 20.58 12.52 8.35
N THR A 66 21.05 13.21 9.39
CA THR A 66 20.33 14.34 9.97
C THR A 66 20.57 15.58 9.14
N VAL A 67 19.50 16.25 8.73
CA VAL A 67 19.56 17.50 7.97
C VAL A 67 18.69 18.58 8.62
N GLU A 68 19.13 19.83 8.53
CA GLU A 68 18.37 20.99 8.97
C GLU A 68 17.47 21.48 7.84
N VAL A 69 16.16 21.58 8.11
CA VAL A 69 15.15 22.02 7.15
C VAL A 69 14.27 23.10 7.79
N GLY A 70 13.52 23.84 6.99
CA GLY A 70 12.47 24.74 7.51
C GLY A 70 11.36 23.92 8.16
N GLY A 71 11.00 24.25 9.41
CA GLY A 71 9.98 23.54 10.18
C GLY A 71 8.55 23.81 9.73
N TYR A 72 8.34 24.75 8.79
CA TYR A 72 7.00 25.09 8.33
C TYR A 72 6.42 23.98 7.45
N ASN A 73 5.23 23.53 7.83
CA ASN A 73 4.45 22.55 7.06
C ASN A 73 5.09 21.15 6.92
N LEU A 74 5.95 20.76 7.88
CA LEU A 74 6.40 19.36 7.97
C LEU A 74 5.23 18.46 8.38
N PRO A 75 5.15 17.22 7.83
CA PRO A 75 4.20 16.23 8.30
C PRO A 75 4.36 15.96 9.80
N GLY A 76 3.23 15.78 10.53
CA GLY A 76 3.27 15.62 11.98
C GLY A 76 3.92 14.31 12.45
N ASN A 77 4.12 13.34 11.54
CA ASN A 77 4.73 12.04 11.81
C ASN A 77 6.13 11.90 11.18
N VAL A 78 6.81 13.03 10.91
CA VAL A 78 8.20 13.02 10.45
C VAL A 78 9.12 12.57 11.59
N VAL A 79 10.15 11.77 11.28
CA VAL A 79 11.11 11.32 12.29
C VAL A 79 12.25 12.32 12.44
N TYR A 80 12.52 12.69 13.69
CA TYR A 80 13.50 13.71 14.04
C TYR A 80 14.85 13.14 14.50
N LYS A 81 14.90 11.87 14.95
CA LYS A 81 16.09 11.26 15.51
C LYS A 81 16.49 10.01 14.76
N ALA A 82 17.80 9.85 14.53
CA ALA A 82 18.34 8.68 13.86
C ALA A 82 18.13 7.39 14.67
N GLU A 83 18.12 7.49 16.01
CA GLU A 83 17.87 6.35 16.90
C GLU A 83 16.46 5.74 16.75
N ASP A 84 15.49 6.52 16.27
CA ASP A 84 14.12 6.07 16.01
C ASP A 84 13.95 5.39 14.64
N VAL A 85 15.02 5.35 13.83
CA VAL A 85 15.02 4.83 12.46
C VAL A 85 15.99 3.68 12.28
N VAL A 86 17.21 3.83 12.80
CA VAL A 86 18.28 2.82 12.64
C VAL A 86 17.91 1.53 13.36
N GLY A 87 17.99 0.41 12.65
CA GLY A 87 17.56 -0.92 13.12
C GLY A 87 16.09 -1.22 12.90
N LYS A 88 15.31 -0.29 12.31
CA LYS A 88 13.95 -0.55 11.81
C LYS A 88 13.97 -0.94 10.35
N TYR A 89 12.85 -1.42 9.85
CA TYR A 89 12.67 -1.86 8.48
C TYR A 89 11.77 -0.89 7.72
N ALA A 90 12.09 -0.65 6.44
CA ALA A 90 11.25 0.17 5.57
C ALA A 90 9.99 -0.59 5.16
N ASN A 91 8.80 0.00 5.34
CA ASN A 91 7.52 -0.58 4.88
C ASN A 91 7.24 -0.34 3.39
N THR A 92 8.01 0.51 2.75
CA THR A 92 7.89 0.91 1.34
C THR A 92 9.26 1.37 0.86
N ASP A 93 9.45 1.41 -0.44
CA ASP A 93 10.67 1.95 -1.02
C ASP A 93 10.87 3.42 -0.61
N LEU A 94 12.09 3.74 -0.23
CA LEU A 94 12.52 5.08 0.13
C LEU A 94 13.65 5.50 -0.80
N TYR A 95 13.53 6.69 -1.36
CA TYR A 95 14.50 7.21 -2.32
C TYR A 95 15.41 8.25 -1.68
N LYS A 96 16.59 8.42 -2.28
CA LYS A 96 17.54 9.43 -1.83
C LYS A 96 16.89 10.83 -1.79
N GLY A 97 16.96 11.44 -0.62
CA GLY A 97 16.41 12.77 -0.39
C GLY A 97 15.04 12.76 0.29
N ASP A 98 14.38 11.61 0.41
CA ASP A 98 13.15 11.48 1.16
C ASP A 98 13.40 11.77 2.65
N TYR A 99 12.43 12.40 3.31
CA TYR A 99 12.36 12.39 4.77
C TYR A 99 11.53 11.19 5.23
N ILE A 100 11.89 10.66 6.38
CA ILE A 100 11.30 9.43 6.89
C ILE A 100 10.08 9.78 7.76
N LEU A 101 8.96 9.10 7.49
CA LEU A 101 7.74 9.16 8.29
C LEU A 101 7.64 7.91 9.17
N GLU A 102 7.11 8.06 10.39
CA GLU A 102 6.87 6.91 11.29
C GLU A 102 6.01 5.82 10.62
N SER A 103 5.03 6.22 9.80
CA SER A 103 4.16 5.29 9.06
C SER A 103 4.88 4.45 7.99
N LYS A 104 6.10 4.83 7.62
CA LYS A 104 6.94 4.10 6.67
C LYS A 104 7.94 3.15 7.34
N LEU A 105 7.88 3.00 8.65
CA LEU A 105 8.79 2.18 9.45
C LEU A 105 8.05 1.00 10.09
N SER A 106 8.76 -0.13 10.24
CA SER A 106 8.34 -1.29 11.00
C SER A 106 9.42 -1.72 11.99
N ASP A 107 9.04 -2.20 13.16
CA ASP A 107 9.95 -2.78 14.15
C ASP A 107 10.32 -4.23 13.80
N THR A 108 9.58 -4.85 12.87
CA THR A 108 9.81 -6.22 12.43
C THR A 108 10.14 -6.27 10.95
N PRO A 109 11.05 -7.16 10.51
CA PRO A 109 11.34 -7.34 9.09
C PRO A 109 10.06 -7.67 8.33
N MET A 110 9.91 -7.05 7.16
CA MET A 110 8.86 -7.44 6.25
C MET A 110 9.16 -8.88 5.81
N LEU A 111 8.28 -9.80 6.15
CA LEU A 111 8.44 -11.18 5.72
C LEU A 111 8.37 -11.21 4.19
N LYS A 112 9.39 -11.76 3.54
CA LYS A 112 9.23 -12.22 2.15
C LYS A 112 7.98 -13.07 2.12
N ASN A 113 7.08 -12.80 1.17
CA ASN A 113 5.78 -13.46 1.09
C ASN A 113 4.84 -13.10 2.28
N ALA A 114 4.71 -11.82 2.59
CA ALA A 114 3.83 -11.31 3.67
C ALA A 114 2.37 -11.81 3.53
N TYR A 115 1.92 -12.14 2.32
CA TYR A 115 0.61 -12.74 2.06
C TYR A 115 0.41 -14.09 2.76
N LEU A 116 1.49 -14.82 3.07
CA LEU A 116 1.40 -16.08 3.82
C LEU A 116 1.07 -15.85 5.31
N SER A 117 1.17 -14.63 5.82
CA SER A 117 0.74 -14.29 7.19
C SER A 117 -0.78 -14.39 7.40
N LYS A 118 -1.56 -14.42 6.32
CA LYS A 118 -3.00 -14.70 6.35
C LYS A 118 -3.35 -16.13 6.78
N LEU A 119 -2.36 -17.04 6.78
CA LEU A 119 -2.57 -18.44 7.18
C LEU A 119 -2.72 -18.54 8.70
N ASN A 120 -3.92 -18.91 9.13
CA ASN A 120 -4.30 -19.09 10.54
C ASN A 120 -4.31 -20.57 11.00
N GLY A 121 -3.92 -21.51 10.10
CA GLY A 121 -3.96 -22.95 10.35
C GLY A 121 -5.22 -23.65 9.84
N GLU A 122 -6.28 -22.91 9.54
CA GLU A 122 -7.52 -23.43 8.92
C GLU A 122 -7.37 -23.53 7.40
N ASN A 123 -6.84 -22.49 6.79
CA ASN A 123 -6.62 -22.42 5.35
C ASN A 123 -5.22 -22.88 4.94
N ARG A 124 -5.05 -23.13 3.65
CA ARG A 124 -3.82 -23.53 2.97
C ARG A 124 -3.51 -22.54 1.85
N ALA A 125 -2.24 -22.22 1.67
CA ALA A 125 -1.76 -21.61 0.43
C ALA A 125 -1.37 -22.75 -0.51
N ILE A 126 -1.95 -22.77 -1.70
CA ILE A 126 -1.60 -23.73 -2.74
C ILE A 126 -1.36 -23.00 -4.05
N SER A 127 -0.28 -23.39 -4.74
CA SER A 127 0.04 -22.82 -6.05
C SER A 127 -0.41 -23.78 -7.15
N VAL A 128 -1.01 -23.21 -8.20
CA VAL A 128 -1.44 -23.94 -9.38
C VAL A 128 -0.88 -23.29 -10.64
N SER A 129 -0.49 -24.10 -11.62
CA SER A 129 0.11 -23.61 -12.86
C SER A 129 -0.94 -23.12 -13.83
N ILE A 130 -0.68 -21.96 -14.42
CA ILE A 130 -1.44 -21.39 -15.52
C ILE A 130 -0.70 -21.72 -16.82
N LYS A 131 -1.14 -22.79 -17.50
CA LYS A 131 -0.40 -23.38 -18.63
C LYS A 131 -0.45 -22.58 -19.94
N SER A 132 -1.23 -21.51 -20.00
CA SER A 132 -1.29 -20.64 -21.18
C SER A 132 -1.64 -19.20 -20.78
N PHE A 133 -1.23 -18.25 -21.60
CA PHE A 133 -1.51 -16.84 -21.44
C PHE A 133 -3.02 -16.55 -21.30
N ALA A 134 -3.83 -17.19 -22.13
CA ALA A 134 -5.29 -17.02 -22.09
C ALA A 134 -5.93 -17.61 -20.82
N ALA A 135 -5.34 -18.66 -20.23
CA ALA A 135 -5.87 -19.32 -19.04
C ALA A 135 -5.71 -18.47 -17.76
N GLY A 136 -4.81 -17.48 -17.77
CA GLY A 136 -4.52 -16.59 -16.65
C GLY A 136 -4.90 -15.14 -16.93
N LEU A 137 -6.03 -14.88 -17.59
CA LEU A 137 -6.51 -13.53 -17.92
C LEU A 137 -5.44 -12.68 -18.64
N SER A 138 -4.63 -13.32 -19.48
CA SER A 138 -3.55 -12.65 -20.21
C SER A 138 -2.53 -11.95 -19.29
N GLY A 139 -2.18 -12.60 -18.16
CA GLY A 139 -1.19 -12.08 -17.21
C GLY A 139 -1.68 -10.91 -16.35
N LYS A 140 -2.98 -10.67 -16.31
CA LYS A 140 -3.58 -9.53 -15.59
C LYS A 140 -4.17 -9.89 -14.22
N LEU A 141 -3.94 -11.10 -13.75
CA LEU A 141 -4.35 -11.52 -12.41
C LEU A 141 -3.42 -10.91 -11.37
N GLU A 142 -3.98 -10.49 -10.25
CA GLU A 142 -3.28 -9.81 -9.15
C GLU A 142 -3.64 -10.44 -7.80
N ALA A 143 -2.81 -10.24 -6.80
CA ALA A 143 -3.15 -10.59 -5.42
C ALA A 143 -4.39 -9.82 -4.94
N GLY A 144 -5.32 -10.50 -4.28
CA GLY A 144 -6.61 -9.95 -3.87
C GLY A 144 -7.75 -10.16 -4.87
N ASP A 145 -7.48 -10.69 -6.05
CA ASP A 145 -8.54 -11.08 -7.00
C ASP A 145 -9.34 -12.26 -6.49
N ILE A 146 -10.66 -12.20 -6.68
CA ILE A 146 -11.53 -13.37 -6.54
C ILE A 146 -11.77 -13.97 -7.93
N VAL A 147 -11.43 -15.24 -8.06
CA VAL A 147 -11.53 -15.96 -9.34
C VAL A 147 -12.38 -17.22 -9.22
N THR A 148 -12.97 -17.63 -10.33
CA THR A 148 -13.46 -19.00 -10.51
C THR A 148 -12.37 -19.82 -11.20
N LEU A 149 -12.01 -20.96 -10.63
CA LEU A 149 -11.08 -21.89 -11.26
C LEU A 149 -11.86 -22.96 -12.04
N ILE A 150 -11.65 -22.97 -13.34
CA ILE A 150 -12.30 -23.88 -14.29
C ILE A 150 -11.28 -24.94 -14.69
N ALA A 151 -11.61 -26.20 -14.47
CA ALA A 151 -10.78 -27.32 -14.88
C ALA A 151 -11.17 -27.77 -16.29
N SER A 152 -10.23 -27.84 -17.20
CA SER A 152 -10.41 -28.32 -18.56
C SER A 152 -9.47 -29.49 -18.86
N ASP A 153 -9.82 -30.26 -19.87
CA ASP A 153 -9.01 -31.42 -20.31
C ASP A 153 -8.89 -32.49 -19.22
N VAL A 154 -9.94 -32.65 -18.38
CA VAL A 154 -9.95 -33.54 -17.22
C VAL A 154 -10.35 -34.95 -17.62
N GLY A 155 -9.54 -35.93 -17.18
CA GLY A 155 -9.78 -37.35 -17.38
C GLY A 155 -9.70 -37.83 -18.84
N GLU A 156 -10.08 -39.09 -19.10
CA GLU A 156 -9.99 -39.70 -20.44
C GLU A 156 -10.91 -39.04 -21.48
N LYS A 157 -12.03 -38.46 -21.05
CA LYS A 157 -13.01 -37.79 -21.92
C LYS A 157 -12.67 -36.34 -22.19
N ARG A 158 -11.64 -35.78 -21.54
CA ARG A 158 -11.19 -34.41 -21.68
C ARG A 158 -12.32 -33.38 -21.39
N GLU A 159 -13.04 -33.61 -20.32
CA GLU A 159 -14.18 -32.79 -19.94
C GLU A 159 -13.73 -31.43 -19.39
N THR A 160 -14.62 -30.45 -19.47
CA THR A 160 -14.47 -29.15 -18.82
C THR A 160 -15.43 -29.08 -17.65
N LEU A 161 -14.91 -28.81 -16.45
CA LEU A 161 -15.64 -28.81 -15.20
C LEU A 161 -15.59 -27.44 -14.56
N VAL A 162 -16.75 -26.95 -14.15
CA VAL A 162 -16.91 -25.78 -13.28
C VAL A 162 -17.42 -26.31 -11.95
N LEU A 163 -16.53 -26.44 -11.00
CA LEU A 163 -16.80 -27.08 -9.73
C LEU A 163 -17.31 -26.04 -8.71
N PRO A 164 -18.41 -26.35 -7.98
CA PRO A 164 -18.94 -25.44 -6.96
C PRO A 164 -17.90 -25.07 -5.89
N GLU A 165 -17.00 -25.99 -5.56
CA GLU A 165 -15.93 -25.79 -4.59
C GLU A 165 -14.90 -24.74 -5.00
N LEU A 166 -14.81 -24.42 -6.29
CA LEU A 166 -13.78 -23.53 -6.86
C LEU A 166 -14.40 -22.28 -7.52
N GLN A 167 -15.61 -21.92 -7.12
CA GLN A 167 -16.36 -20.82 -7.72
C GLN A 167 -15.84 -19.45 -7.30
N TYR A 168 -15.44 -19.30 -6.01
CA TYR A 168 -14.87 -18.07 -5.48
C TYR A 168 -13.62 -18.38 -4.67
N VAL A 169 -12.46 -18.14 -5.26
CA VAL A 169 -11.17 -18.42 -4.64
C VAL A 169 -10.31 -17.15 -4.68
N GLU A 170 -9.70 -16.79 -3.55
CA GLU A 170 -8.82 -15.63 -3.46
C GLU A 170 -7.41 -15.96 -3.97
N ILE A 171 -6.92 -15.16 -4.90
CA ILE A 171 -5.50 -15.17 -5.28
C ILE A 171 -4.73 -14.37 -4.24
N ILE A 172 -3.70 -14.97 -3.64
CA ILE A 172 -2.84 -14.33 -2.66
C ILE A 172 -1.48 -13.94 -3.23
N ALA A 173 -1.05 -14.53 -4.34
CA ALA A 173 0.14 -14.15 -5.09
C ALA A 173 0.07 -14.63 -6.54
N THR A 174 0.78 -13.94 -7.43
CA THR A 174 1.04 -14.38 -8.80
C THR A 174 2.55 -14.42 -9.00
N THR A 175 3.06 -15.52 -9.59
CA THR A 175 4.49 -15.75 -9.72
C THR A 175 4.85 -15.97 -11.18
N ALA A 176 5.89 -15.29 -11.66
CA ALA A 176 6.43 -15.46 -13.00
C ALA A 176 7.15 -16.81 -13.16
N SER A 177 7.49 -17.17 -14.39
CA SER A 177 8.23 -18.41 -14.69
C SER A 177 9.65 -18.43 -14.10
N SER A 178 10.23 -17.26 -13.85
CA SER A 178 11.50 -17.07 -13.12
C SER A 178 11.42 -17.44 -11.63
N GLY A 179 10.21 -17.57 -11.07
CA GLY A 179 10.00 -17.76 -9.63
C GLY A 179 9.94 -16.43 -8.85
N THR A 180 9.91 -15.31 -9.55
CA THR A 180 9.73 -13.98 -8.94
C THR A 180 8.25 -13.67 -8.81
N ASP A 181 7.81 -13.24 -7.64
CA ASP A 181 6.43 -12.78 -7.47
C ASP A 181 6.22 -11.48 -8.25
N ASN A 182 5.13 -11.43 -9.01
CA ASN A 182 4.69 -10.22 -9.70
C ASN A 182 4.03 -9.30 -8.67
N ASP A 183 4.83 -8.52 -7.96
CA ASP A 183 4.33 -7.48 -7.08
C ASP A 183 3.90 -6.29 -7.95
N VAL A 184 2.63 -5.89 -7.82
CA VAL A 184 1.99 -4.81 -8.59
C VAL A 184 2.66 -3.44 -8.36
N GLN A 185 3.61 -3.36 -7.41
CA GLN A 185 4.30 -2.13 -7.01
C GLN A 185 5.75 -2.01 -7.47
N ALA A 186 6.29 -2.99 -8.16
CA ALA A 186 7.59 -2.81 -8.79
C ALA A 186 7.41 -1.90 -10.01
N ASP A 187 7.88 -0.67 -9.91
CA ASP A 187 8.05 0.22 -11.06
C ASP A 187 8.93 -0.51 -12.08
N VAL A 188 8.32 -1.02 -13.16
CA VAL A 188 9.05 -1.59 -14.29
C VAL A 188 9.85 -0.45 -14.88
N GLU A 189 11.18 -0.50 -14.78
CA GLU A 189 12.03 0.44 -15.51
C GLU A 189 11.67 0.37 -17.01
N ASP A 190 11.51 1.53 -17.62
CA ASP A 190 11.12 1.68 -19.02
C ASP A 190 12.01 0.81 -19.94
N GLY A 191 11.51 -0.36 -20.33
CA GLY A 191 12.19 -1.26 -21.30
C GLY A 191 12.33 -2.72 -20.87
N GLU A 192 11.97 -3.11 -19.66
CA GLU A 192 11.90 -4.52 -19.27
C GLU A 192 10.54 -5.11 -19.63
N GLU A 193 10.53 -6.23 -20.37
CA GLU A 193 9.33 -6.99 -20.65
C GLU A 193 8.86 -7.64 -19.35
N GLN A 194 7.68 -7.28 -18.86
CA GLN A 194 7.06 -7.88 -17.69
C GLN A 194 6.90 -9.39 -17.91
N GLU A 195 7.59 -10.20 -17.13
CA GLU A 195 7.44 -11.66 -17.18
C GLU A 195 6.00 -12.04 -16.81
N LEU A 196 5.41 -12.90 -17.63
CA LEU A 196 4.03 -13.33 -17.46
C LEU A 196 3.91 -14.27 -16.26
N ALA A 197 2.87 -14.06 -15.45
CA ALA A 197 2.53 -14.99 -14.39
C ALA A 197 2.27 -16.38 -14.97
N SER A 198 3.04 -17.35 -14.51
CA SER A 198 2.91 -18.77 -14.89
C SER A 198 2.25 -19.60 -13.80
N THR A 199 2.18 -19.05 -12.60
CA THR A 199 1.63 -19.70 -11.41
C THR A 199 0.82 -18.70 -10.62
N ILE A 200 -0.34 -19.11 -10.10
CA ILE A 200 -1.11 -18.37 -9.12
C ILE A 200 -1.10 -19.14 -7.80
N THR A 201 -0.94 -18.43 -6.69
CA THR A 201 -1.08 -18.99 -5.35
C THR A 201 -2.41 -18.52 -4.79
N VAL A 202 -3.23 -19.45 -4.33
CA VAL A 202 -4.57 -19.20 -3.83
C VAL A 202 -4.70 -19.60 -2.36
N LEU A 203 -5.61 -18.92 -1.65
CA LEU A 203 -6.05 -19.30 -0.32
C LEU A 203 -7.19 -20.32 -0.46
N ALA A 204 -7.03 -21.50 0.12
CA ALA A 204 -7.94 -22.62 -0.05
C ALA A 204 -8.19 -23.37 1.26
N THR A 205 -9.37 -23.96 1.42
CA THR A 205 -9.60 -24.94 2.51
C THR A 205 -8.80 -26.23 2.24
N PRO A 206 -8.65 -27.13 3.22
CA PRO A 206 -7.98 -28.40 3.01
C PRO A 206 -8.60 -29.23 1.87
N GLU A 207 -9.93 -29.19 1.74
CA GLU A 207 -10.71 -29.91 0.71
C GLU A 207 -10.45 -29.30 -0.67
N GLN A 208 -10.54 -27.99 -0.79
CA GLN A 208 -10.20 -27.27 -2.03
C GLN A 208 -8.74 -27.50 -2.43
N ALA A 209 -7.80 -27.47 -1.46
CA ALA A 209 -6.39 -27.71 -1.75
C ALA A 209 -6.15 -29.14 -2.28
N ARG A 210 -6.81 -30.15 -1.72
CA ARG A 210 -6.76 -31.53 -2.23
C ARG A 210 -7.28 -31.61 -3.67
N LEU A 211 -8.45 -31.00 -3.92
CA LEU A 211 -9.06 -30.96 -5.24
C LEU A 211 -8.17 -30.26 -6.27
N LEU A 212 -7.58 -29.11 -5.91
CA LEU A 212 -6.68 -28.37 -6.77
C LEU A 212 -5.42 -29.18 -7.12
N ALA A 213 -4.85 -29.91 -6.15
CA ALA A 213 -3.69 -30.76 -6.38
C ALA A 213 -4.02 -31.92 -7.34
N GLU A 214 -5.23 -32.49 -7.28
CA GLU A 214 -5.69 -33.51 -8.20
C GLU A 214 -5.90 -32.96 -9.62
N LEU A 215 -6.57 -31.80 -9.73
CA LEU A 215 -6.85 -31.15 -11.01
C LEU A 215 -5.58 -30.65 -11.71
N GLU A 216 -4.57 -30.22 -10.96
CA GLU A 216 -3.27 -29.82 -11.50
C GLU A 216 -2.57 -30.98 -12.26
N GLN A 217 -2.76 -32.22 -11.78
CA GLN A 217 -2.16 -33.43 -12.38
C GLN A 217 -3.01 -33.97 -13.52
N THR A 218 -4.34 -33.89 -13.43
CA THR A 218 -5.27 -34.59 -14.33
C THR A 218 -5.83 -33.72 -15.44
N GLY A 219 -5.63 -32.38 -15.36
CA GLY A 219 -6.21 -31.42 -16.29
C GLY A 219 -5.38 -30.16 -16.49
N LYS A 220 -6.07 -29.10 -16.86
CA LYS A 220 -5.54 -27.74 -17.00
C LYS A 220 -6.48 -26.78 -16.31
N LEU A 221 -5.94 -25.85 -15.54
CA LEU A 221 -6.72 -24.83 -14.85
C LEU A 221 -6.76 -23.52 -15.64
N HIS A 222 -7.93 -22.90 -15.65
CA HIS A 222 -8.19 -21.56 -16.16
C HIS A 222 -8.75 -20.71 -15.03
N ALA A 223 -8.22 -19.51 -14.83
CA ALA A 223 -8.73 -18.56 -13.87
C ALA A 223 -9.61 -17.52 -14.57
N ALA A 224 -10.87 -17.45 -14.18
CA ALA A 224 -11.81 -16.45 -14.63
C ALA A 224 -12.01 -15.43 -13.51
N LEU A 225 -11.67 -14.16 -13.74
CA LEU A 225 -11.83 -13.09 -12.76
C LEU A 225 -13.31 -12.83 -12.50
N VAL A 226 -13.70 -12.90 -11.23
CA VAL A 226 -15.06 -12.61 -10.76
C VAL A 226 -15.13 -11.22 -10.17
N PHE A 227 -14.16 -10.87 -9.30
CA PHE A 227 -14.17 -9.58 -8.61
C PHE A 227 -12.74 -9.10 -8.36
N ARG A 228 -12.57 -7.78 -8.49
CA ARG A 228 -11.39 -7.03 -8.07
C ARG A 228 -11.86 -5.73 -7.44
N GLY A 229 -11.45 -5.44 -6.21
CA GLY A 229 -11.88 -4.24 -5.50
C GLY A 229 -11.57 -4.30 -4.01
N ASP A 230 -12.44 -3.66 -3.20
CA ASP A 230 -12.25 -3.60 -1.77
C ASP A 230 -12.47 -4.95 -1.07
N SER A 231 -11.77 -5.16 0.04
CA SER A 231 -11.79 -6.40 0.82
C SER A 231 -13.18 -6.75 1.38
N THR A 232 -13.99 -5.74 1.70
CA THR A 232 -15.34 -5.95 2.28
C THR A 232 -16.31 -6.60 1.28
N GLN A 233 -16.14 -6.30 -0.02
CA GLN A 233 -16.92 -6.97 -1.06
C GLN A 233 -16.33 -8.34 -1.42
N ALA A 234 -14.99 -8.47 -1.41
CA ALA A 234 -14.33 -9.75 -1.62
C ALA A 234 -14.76 -10.79 -0.56
N GLU A 235 -14.82 -10.40 0.72
CA GLU A 235 -15.29 -11.24 1.83
C GLU A 235 -16.68 -11.84 1.58
N LYS A 236 -17.61 -11.12 0.94
CA LYS A 236 -18.94 -11.66 0.63
C LYS A 236 -18.92 -12.84 -0.33
N PHE A 237 -18.01 -12.83 -1.31
CA PHE A 237 -17.84 -13.95 -2.21
C PHE A 237 -17.20 -15.15 -1.50
N LEU A 238 -16.26 -14.89 -0.60
CA LEU A 238 -15.63 -15.93 0.21
C LEU A 238 -16.61 -16.55 1.22
N ASP A 239 -17.46 -15.73 1.86
CA ASP A 239 -18.54 -16.20 2.73
C ASP A 239 -19.57 -17.06 1.98
N GLU A 240 -19.88 -16.70 0.73
CA GLU A 240 -20.77 -17.49 -0.11
C GLU A 240 -20.12 -18.83 -0.49
N GLN A 241 -18.82 -18.82 -0.83
CA GLN A 241 -18.05 -20.03 -1.07
C GLN A 241 -18.02 -20.95 0.15
N GLN A 242 -17.83 -20.38 1.34
CA GLN A 242 -17.81 -21.15 2.58
C GLN A 242 -19.13 -21.88 2.81
N LYS A 243 -20.27 -21.24 2.56
CA LYS A 243 -21.60 -21.89 2.66
C LYS A 243 -21.74 -23.06 1.69
N VAL A 244 -21.30 -22.86 0.45
CA VAL A 244 -21.32 -23.94 -0.57
C VAL A 244 -20.47 -25.14 -0.11
N LEU A 245 -19.29 -24.88 0.47
CA LEU A 245 -18.43 -25.96 1.00
C LEU A 245 -19.09 -26.67 2.19
N GLU A 246 -19.68 -25.92 3.11
CA GLU A 246 -20.40 -26.50 4.24
C GLU A 246 -21.58 -27.39 3.79
N GLU A 247 -22.37 -26.97 2.81
CA GLU A 247 -23.45 -27.78 2.25
C GLU A 247 -22.94 -29.07 1.60
N LEU A 248 -21.90 -28.98 0.76
CA LEU A 248 -21.35 -30.13 0.04
C LEU A 248 -20.73 -31.18 0.97
N TYR A 249 -19.98 -30.74 1.97
CA TYR A 249 -19.24 -31.67 2.84
C TYR A 249 -20.01 -32.10 4.09
N THR A 250 -21.14 -31.44 4.41
CA THR A 250 -22.04 -31.92 5.47
C THR A 250 -22.90 -33.09 4.94
N GLU A 251 -23.31 -33.06 3.66
CA GLU A 251 -24.08 -34.15 3.03
C GLU A 251 -23.25 -35.43 2.84
N GLU A 252 -21.91 -35.38 2.78
CA GLU A 252 -21.05 -36.54 2.68
C GLU A 252 -20.86 -37.30 4.02
N LEU A 253 -21.26 -36.69 5.14
CA LEU A 253 -21.08 -37.25 6.49
C LEU A 253 -22.36 -37.90 7.06
N GLU A 254 -23.52 -37.83 6.39
CA GLU A 254 -24.77 -38.52 6.71
C GLU A 254 -24.97 -39.80 5.85
#